data_b81fd83d2d4e14004147527335621e18
#
_entry.id   b81fd83d2d4e14004147527335621e18
#
_cell.length_a   1.000
_cell.length_b   1.000
_cell.length_c   1.000
_cell.angle_alpha   90.00
_cell.angle_beta   90.00
_cell.angle_gamma   90.00
#
_symmetry.space_group_name_H-M   'P 1'
#
loop_
_entity.id
_entity.type
_entity.pdbx_description
1 polymer ?
#
loop_
_entity_poly.entity_id
_entity_poly.type
_entity_poly.pdbx_seq_one_letter_code
_entity_poly.pdbx_strand_id
1 'polypeptide(L)'
;MDALIARGAHVRVVDDLSSGRLENIQAHVNSGRVSFIEADLREPGVARSAMKDIQVVFHLAADHGGRGYVDLHQAGPASNLFLDGLVFWEAIKAGVEKVVYASSGCVYPNSMQTDTAREIYLKEQDVKPPHDADNMYGWAKLMAELTLQAYHKEYELGAASCRYFTVYGPRGVENHAVIAMIARAFVGQNPFEIWGDGQQIRNWTYVDDIVDGTILAAEKIQDGTAVNLGTMERVRVIDAAKLTLEFAGRKADFKFLRQMPTGPANRVADNSLAKKLLGWEPKVMFREGLRRTMDWYFADRKPEQVKERLETMLTAR
;
A
#
# COMPACT_ATOMS: atom_id res chain seq x y z
N MET A 1 7.35 -4.11 -10.46
CA MET A 1 8.61 -4.51 -11.12
C MET A 1 8.42 -5.77 -11.97
N ASP A 2 8.11 -6.94 -11.44
CA ASP A 2 7.95 -8.20 -12.22
C ASP A 2 7.07 -8.03 -13.46
N ALA A 3 5.92 -7.35 -13.31
CA ALA A 3 4.99 -7.07 -14.40
C ALA A 3 5.55 -6.11 -15.47
N LEU A 4 6.40 -5.16 -15.10
CA LEU A 4 7.07 -4.26 -16.05
C LEU A 4 8.15 -5.00 -16.83
N ILE A 5 8.93 -5.84 -16.15
CA ILE A 5 9.96 -6.69 -16.81
C ILE A 5 9.31 -7.67 -17.80
N ALA A 6 8.17 -8.26 -17.42
CA ALA A 6 7.42 -9.15 -18.31
C ALA A 6 6.90 -8.43 -19.58
N ARG A 7 6.73 -7.10 -19.51
CA ARG A 7 6.38 -6.23 -20.66
C ARG A 7 7.60 -5.71 -21.42
N GLY A 8 8.80 -6.14 -21.07
CA GLY A 8 10.05 -5.76 -21.76
C GLY A 8 10.65 -4.42 -21.29
N ALA A 9 10.18 -3.86 -20.19
CA ALA A 9 10.74 -2.61 -19.67
C ALA A 9 12.14 -2.82 -19.07
N HIS A 10 13.01 -1.81 -19.25
CA HIS A 10 14.24 -1.68 -18.48
C HIS A 10 13.91 -0.97 -17.17
N VAL A 11 14.19 -1.61 -16.03
CA VAL A 11 13.78 -1.09 -14.73
C VAL A 11 15.00 -0.69 -13.91
N ARG A 12 14.97 0.52 -13.37
CA ARG A 12 15.87 0.98 -12.31
C ARG A 12 15.08 1.02 -11.00
N VAL A 13 15.61 0.34 -9.99
CA VAL A 13 15.04 0.36 -8.63
C VAL A 13 15.95 1.15 -7.73
N VAL A 14 15.37 2.05 -6.93
CA VAL A 14 16.05 2.78 -5.86
C VAL A 14 15.29 2.49 -4.57
N ASP A 15 16.00 1.99 -3.55
CA ASP A 15 15.42 1.62 -2.26
C ASP A 15 16.51 1.73 -1.18
N ASP A 16 16.18 2.25 0.00
CA ASP A 16 17.11 2.36 1.12
C ASP A 16 17.17 1.08 1.98
N LEU A 17 16.40 0.06 1.59
CA LEU A 17 16.26 -1.22 2.28
C LEU A 17 15.84 -1.11 3.76
N SER A 18 15.29 0.04 4.17
CA SER A 18 14.80 0.24 5.54
C SER A 18 13.61 -0.66 5.88
N SER A 19 12.81 -1.03 4.88
CA SER A 19 11.74 -2.03 4.97
C SER A 19 11.73 -3.00 3.78
N GLY A 20 12.38 -2.62 2.68
CA GLY A 20 12.55 -3.44 1.49
C GLY A 20 13.48 -4.64 1.72
N ARG A 21 13.35 -5.65 0.89
CA ARG A 21 14.19 -6.85 0.92
C ARG A 21 14.78 -7.10 -0.46
N LEU A 22 16.10 -7.06 -0.54
CA LEU A 22 16.83 -7.26 -1.80
C LEU A 22 16.52 -8.63 -2.44
N GLU A 23 16.25 -9.65 -1.62
CA GLU A 23 15.90 -10.99 -2.11
C GLU A 23 14.68 -10.98 -3.05
N ASN A 24 13.75 -10.04 -2.86
CA ASN A 24 12.56 -9.92 -3.70
C ASN A 24 12.87 -9.54 -5.16
N ILE A 25 14.04 -8.94 -5.41
CA ILE A 25 14.46 -8.48 -6.74
C ILE A 25 15.76 -9.11 -7.22
N GLN A 26 16.45 -9.87 -6.36
CA GLN A 26 17.81 -10.38 -6.59
C GLN A 26 17.95 -11.17 -7.91
N ALA A 27 16.95 -11.99 -8.26
CA ALA A 27 16.97 -12.75 -9.50
C ALA A 27 17.00 -11.85 -10.75
N HIS A 28 16.29 -10.73 -10.72
CA HIS A 28 16.26 -9.76 -11.82
C HIS A 28 17.54 -8.91 -11.87
N VAL A 29 18.10 -8.57 -10.71
CA VAL A 29 19.41 -7.89 -10.63
C VAL A 29 20.50 -8.79 -11.20
N ASN A 30 20.55 -10.05 -10.77
CA ASN A 30 21.55 -11.03 -11.25
C ASN A 30 21.45 -11.31 -12.76
N SER A 31 20.23 -11.21 -13.33
CA SER A 31 20.02 -11.38 -14.78
C SER A 31 20.29 -10.12 -15.60
N GLY A 32 20.66 -9.00 -14.97
CA GLY A 32 20.88 -7.71 -15.64
C GLY A 32 19.62 -7.01 -16.14
N ARG A 33 18.43 -7.51 -15.78
CA ARG A 33 17.14 -6.88 -16.17
C ARG A 33 16.76 -5.70 -15.31
N VAL A 34 17.34 -5.59 -14.11
CA VAL A 34 17.13 -4.51 -13.16
C VAL A 34 18.47 -3.91 -12.77
N SER A 35 18.59 -2.59 -12.85
CA SER A 35 19.64 -1.86 -12.16
C SER A 35 19.14 -1.47 -10.77
N PHE A 36 19.90 -1.77 -9.73
CA PHE A 36 19.56 -1.46 -8.36
C PHE A 36 20.51 -0.42 -7.77
N ILE A 37 19.95 0.57 -7.09
CA ILE A 37 20.68 1.61 -6.35
C ILE A 37 20.17 1.55 -4.91
N GLU A 38 21.03 1.14 -3.98
CA GLU A 38 20.73 1.23 -2.55
C GLU A 38 21.02 2.66 -2.07
N ALA A 39 19.97 3.44 -1.87
CA ALA A 39 20.09 4.83 -1.42
C ALA A 39 18.76 5.38 -0.89
N ASP A 40 18.85 6.37 0.00
CA ASP A 40 17.73 7.18 0.43
C ASP A 40 17.48 8.32 -0.59
N LEU A 41 16.28 8.35 -1.17
CA LEU A 41 15.90 9.39 -2.13
C LEU A 41 15.85 10.81 -1.54
N ARG A 42 15.88 10.95 -0.21
CA ARG A 42 15.97 12.24 0.49
C ARG A 42 17.41 12.80 0.51
N GLU A 43 18.40 11.95 0.26
CA GLU A 43 19.79 12.39 0.19
C GLU A 43 20.06 13.28 -1.04
N PRO A 44 20.90 14.34 -0.89
CA PRO A 44 21.16 15.27 -1.97
C PRO A 44 21.68 14.60 -3.24
N GLY A 45 21.02 14.85 -4.36
CA GLY A 45 21.43 14.37 -5.68
C GLY A 45 21.04 12.94 -6.02
N VAL A 46 20.57 12.13 -5.05
CA VAL A 46 20.15 10.73 -5.30
C VAL A 46 18.98 10.69 -6.26
N ALA A 47 17.87 11.40 -5.97
CA ALA A 47 16.71 11.43 -6.85
C ALA A 47 17.07 11.89 -8.28
N ARG A 48 17.91 12.93 -8.40
CA ARG A 48 18.40 13.42 -9.71
C ARG A 48 19.18 12.37 -10.49
N SER A 49 20.14 11.72 -9.86
CA SER A 49 20.97 10.69 -10.53
C SER A 49 20.16 9.47 -10.90
N ALA A 50 19.18 9.10 -10.06
CA ALA A 50 18.30 7.97 -10.29
C ALA A 50 17.37 8.17 -11.51
N MET A 51 17.04 9.40 -11.85
CA MET A 51 16.11 9.75 -12.94
C MET A 51 16.78 9.95 -14.29
N LYS A 52 18.11 9.86 -14.36
CA LYS A 52 18.82 9.99 -15.65
C LYS A 52 18.35 8.91 -16.64
N ASP A 53 17.91 9.35 -17.83
CA ASP A 53 17.43 8.50 -18.93
C ASP A 53 16.17 7.66 -18.56
N ILE A 54 15.34 8.15 -17.62
CA ILE A 54 14.08 7.53 -17.21
C ILE A 54 12.90 8.26 -17.84
N GLN A 55 12.00 7.51 -18.46
CA GLN A 55 10.76 8.05 -19.05
C GLN A 55 9.62 8.08 -18.03
N VAL A 56 9.45 7.01 -17.25
CA VAL A 56 8.33 6.86 -16.32
C VAL A 56 8.84 6.52 -14.92
N VAL A 57 8.39 7.26 -13.92
CA VAL A 57 8.68 7.02 -12.50
C VAL A 57 7.45 6.42 -11.83
N PHE A 58 7.58 5.23 -11.27
CA PHE A 58 6.63 4.67 -10.31
C PHE A 58 7.12 5.00 -8.90
N HIS A 59 6.58 6.06 -8.31
CA HIS A 59 6.98 6.52 -6.98
C HIS A 59 6.21 5.77 -5.90
N LEU A 60 6.83 4.70 -5.38
CA LEU A 60 6.31 3.82 -4.35
C LEU A 60 7.01 4.01 -3.00
N ALA A 61 8.17 4.68 -3.01
CA ALA A 61 8.92 4.96 -1.80
C ALA A 61 8.14 5.85 -0.85
N ALA A 62 8.09 5.47 0.42
CA ALA A 62 7.46 6.25 1.47
C ALA A 62 7.93 5.76 2.84
N ASP A 63 7.94 6.64 3.82
CA ASP A 63 7.92 6.22 5.22
C ASP A 63 6.50 5.78 5.57
N HIS A 64 6.32 4.47 5.68
CA HIS A 64 5.01 3.86 5.93
C HIS A 64 5.14 2.64 6.83
N GLY A 65 4.02 2.17 7.34
CA GLY A 65 3.94 0.95 8.12
C GLY A 65 2.49 0.55 8.36
N GLY A 66 2.28 -0.50 9.13
CA GLY A 66 0.96 -0.87 9.61
C GLY A 66 0.38 0.19 10.55
N ARG A 67 -0.88 0.00 10.96
CA ARG A 67 -1.59 0.98 11.78
C ARG A 67 -0.86 1.33 13.09
N GLY A 68 -0.22 0.34 13.70
CA GLY A 68 0.59 0.57 14.90
C GLY A 68 1.70 1.59 14.66
N TYR A 69 2.39 1.47 13.53
CA TYR A 69 3.48 2.39 13.20
C TYR A 69 2.98 3.82 12.93
N VAL A 70 2.05 3.98 11.99
CA VAL A 70 1.63 5.33 11.54
C VAL A 70 0.89 6.13 12.61
N ASP A 71 0.29 5.49 13.62
CA ASP A 71 -0.34 6.19 14.74
C ASP A 71 0.66 6.60 15.83
N LEU A 72 1.73 5.81 16.02
CA LEU A 72 2.73 6.06 17.06
C LEU A 72 3.90 6.93 16.57
N HIS A 73 4.19 6.94 15.26
CA HIS A 73 5.34 7.60 14.66
C HIS A 73 4.90 8.60 13.58
N GLN A 74 4.57 9.83 14.00
CA GLN A 74 4.08 10.86 13.07
C GLN A 74 5.21 11.54 12.28
N ALA A 75 6.42 11.64 12.83
CA ALA A 75 7.55 12.34 12.19
C ALA A 75 8.05 11.64 10.92
N GLY A 76 8.15 10.30 10.96
CA GLY A 76 8.51 9.50 9.80
C GLY A 76 7.53 9.74 8.63
N PRO A 77 6.23 9.43 8.80
CA PRO A 77 5.21 9.71 7.78
C PRO A 77 5.16 11.17 7.32
N ALA A 78 5.42 12.16 8.20
CA ALA A 78 5.50 13.57 7.81
C ALA A 78 6.67 13.84 6.85
N SER A 79 7.78 13.10 6.96
CA SER A 79 8.94 13.25 6.06
C SER A 79 8.62 12.90 4.59
N ASN A 80 7.51 12.22 4.33
CA ASN A 80 7.04 11.97 2.96
C ASN A 80 6.75 13.27 2.20
N LEU A 81 6.35 14.36 2.88
CA LEU A 81 6.18 15.66 2.24
C LEU A 81 7.47 16.12 1.53
N PHE A 82 8.60 15.94 2.19
CA PHE A 82 9.90 16.27 1.62
C PHE A 82 10.32 15.27 0.53
N LEU A 83 10.17 13.99 0.80
CA LEU A 83 10.49 12.92 -0.15
C LEU A 83 9.73 13.08 -1.47
N ASP A 84 8.40 13.19 -1.39
CA ASP A 84 7.52 13.27 -2.56
C ASP A 84 7.82 14.56 -3.36
N GLY A 85 7.97 15.71 -2.67
CA GLY A 85 8.30 16.98 -3.29
C GLY A 85 9.64 16.95 -4.03
N LEU A 86 10.66 16.35 -3.43
CA LEU A 86 11.99 16.21 -4.06
C LEU A 86 11.94 15.32 -5.29
N VAL A 87 11.28 14.16 -5.20
CA VAL A 87 11.12 13.22 -6.32
C VAL A 87 10.41 13.89 -7.49
N PHE A 88 9.29 14.58 -7.25
CA PHE A 88 8.53 15.24 -8.32
C PHE A 88 9.30 16.40 -8.96
N TRP A 89 10.01 17.17 -8.14
CA TRP A 89 10.83 18.28 -8.66
C TRP A 89 12.00 17.81 -9.52
N GLU A 90 12.71 16.78 -9.08
CA GLU A 90 13.80 16.21 -9.88
C GLU A 90 13.28 15.48 -11.13
N ALA A 91 12.06 14.91 -11.10
CA ALA A 91 11.42 14.33 -12.28
C ALA A 91 11.22 15.38 -13.39
N ILE A 92 10.72 16.58 -13.05
CA ILE A 92 10.58 17.68 -14.00
C ILE A 92 11.94 18.07 -14.58
N LYS A 93 12.94 18.27 -13.72
CA LYS A 93 14.28 18.67 -14.16
C LYS A 93 15.00 17.64 -15.05
N ALA A 94 14.70 16.37 -14.83
CA ALA A 94 15.25 15.27 -15.61
C ALA A 94 14.51 15.04 -16.93
N GLY A 95 13.39 15.74 -17.18
CA GLY A 95 12.57 15.53 -18.36
C GLY A 95 11.79 14.21 -18.34
N VAL A 96 11.45 13.71 -17.14
CA VAL A 96 10.60 12.53 -16.99
C VAL A 96 9.23 12.82 -17.60
N GLU A 97 8.74 11.93 -18.43
CA GLU A 97 7.47 12.10 -19.14
C GLU A 97 6.28 11.91 -18.18
N LYS A 98 6.43 11.04 -17.17
CA LYS A 98 5.33 10.68 -16.30
C LYS A 98 5.76 10.20 -14.91
N VAL A 99 4.98 10.62 -13.90
CA VAL A 99 5.04 10.10 -12.53
C VAL A 99 3.74 9.38 -12.18
N VAL A 100 3.83 8.12 -11.78
CA VAL A 100 2.74 7.31 -11.22
C VAL A 100 2.95 7.20 -9.72
N TYR A 101 2.03 7.75 -8.97
CA TYR A 101 2.19 7.92 -7.53
C TYR A 101 1.35 6.92 -6.73
N ALA A 102 1.98 6.25 -5.77
CA ALA A 102 1.30 5.42 -4.77
C ALA A 102 0.67 6.29 -3.68
N SER A 103 -0.55 6.76 -3.94
CA SER A 103 -1.40 7.40 -2.94
C SER A 103 -2.10 6.35 -2.06
N SER A 104 -3.03 6.77 -1.22
CA SER A 104 -3.62 5.92 -0.19
C SER A 104 -5.08 6.26 0.09
N GLY A 105 -5.85 5.27 0.56
CA GLY A 105 -7.15 5.51 1.19
C GLY A 105 -7.09 6.37 2.47
N CYS A 106 -5.89 6.70 2.97
CA CYS A 106 -5.71 7.63 4.10
C CYS A 106 -5.96 9.11 3.75
N VAL A 107 -6.11 9.45 2.47
CA VAL A 107 -6.48 10.81 2.04
C VAL A 107 -7.96 11.15 2.31
N TYR A 108 -8.78 10.14 2.53
CA TYR A 108 -10.22 10.32 2.74
C TYR A 108 -10.55 10.91 4.11
N PRO A 109 -11.64 11.72 4.20
CA PRO A 109 -12.06 12.33 5.45
C PRO A 109 -12.33 11.31 6.56
N ASN A 110 -11.72 11.52 7.74
CA ASN A 110 -11.95 10.67 8.91
C ASN A 110 -13.42 10.69 9.33
N SER A 111 -14.06 11.86 9.25
CA SER A 111 -15.47 12.05 9.61
C SER A 111 -16.45 11.15 8.85
N MET A 112 -16.11 10.72 7.64
CA MET A 112 -16.93 9.80 6.85
C MET A 112 -16.77 8.33 7.25
N GLN A 113 -15.75 7.96 8.04
CA GLN A 113 -15.30 6.60 8.25
C GLN A 113 -15.56 6.07 9.67
N THR A 114 -16.45 6.70 10.41
CA THR A 114 -16.65 6.47 11.87
C THR A 114 -17.68 5.42 12.19
N ASP A 115 -18.61 5.10 11.27
CA ASP A 115 -19.77 4.28 11.53
C ASP A 115 -19.72 2.94 10.74
N THR A 116 -19.68 1.83 11.45
CA THR A 116 -19.69 0.48 10.86
C THR A 116 -21.10 0.00 10.45
N ALA A 117 -22.15 0.61 10.98
CA ALA A 117 -23.53 0.25 10.66
C ALA A 117 -23.97 0.81 9.28
N ARG A 118 -23.30 1.85 8.79
CA ARG A 118 -23.61 2.43 7.49
C ARG A 118 -22.83 1.71 6.38
N GLU A 119 -23.49 1.50 5.27
CA GLU A 119 -22.85 1.06 4.04
C GLU A 119 -22.23 2.27 3.33
N ILE A 120 -20.90 2.39 3.42
CA ILE A 120 -20.14 3.52 2.87
C ILE A 120 -19.13 2.99 1.86
N TYR A 121 -19.11 3.61 0.68
CA TYR A 121 -18.09 3.45 -0.35
C TYR A 121 -17.49 4.81 -0.65
N LEU A 122 -16.19 4.96 -0.40
CA LEU A 122 -15.46 6.22 -0.56
C LEU A 122 -15.17 6.48 -2.03
N LYS A 123 -15.67 7.62 -2.53
CA LYS A 123 -15.50 8.05 -3.93
C LYS A 123 -14.44 9.12 -4.03
N GLU A 124 -13.73 9.19 -5.14
CA GLU A 124 -12.65 10.15 -5.33
C GLU A 124 -13.08 11.60 -5.06
N GLN A 125 -14.31 11.96 -5.41
CA GLN A 125 -14.90 13.28 -5.18
C GLN A 125 -15.17 13.63 -3.69
N ASP A 126 -15.09 12.65 -2.79
CA ASP A 126 -15.25 12.89 -1.34
C ASP A 126 -14.02 13.57 -0.75
N VAL A 127 -12.90 13.54 -1.45
CA VAL A 127 -11.67 14.26 -1.09
C VAL A 127 -11.75 15.68 -1.64
N LYS A 128 -12.34 16.57 -0.86
CA LYS A 128 -12.58 17.98 -1.19
C LYS A 128 -12.43 18.87 0.05
N PRO A 129 -12.20 20.17 -0.12
CA PRO A 129 -12.18 21.11 1.01
C PRO A 129 -13.52 21.18 1.78
N PRO A 130 -13.51 21.32 3.14
CA PRO A 130 -12.30 21.26 3.97
C PRO A 130 -11.76 19.81 4.07
N HIS A 131 -10.43 19.66 3.92
CA HIS A 131 -9.79 18.34 3.98
C HIS A 131 -9.67 17.83 5.42
N ASP A 132 -9.78 16.50 5.60
CA ASP A 132 -9.73 15.82 6.92
C ASP A 132 -9.02 14.45 6.75
N ALA A 133 -7.78 14.48 6.22
CA ALA A 133 -7.02 13.27 5.95
C ALA A 133 -6.55 12.57 7.25
N ASP A 134 -6.37 11.26 7.17
CA ASP A 134 -6.05 10.39 8.30
C ASP A 134 -4.55 10.49 8.67
N ASN A 135 -4.24 11.14 9.81
CA ASN A 135 -2.92 11.38 10.37
C ASN A 135 -1.89 12.02 9.40
N MET A 136 -0.62 12.18 9.81
CA MET A 136 0.42 12.80 8.97
C MET A 136 0.68 12.02 7.68
N TYR A 137 0.52 10.70 7.71
CA TYR A 137 0.66 9.88 6.49
C TYR A 137 -0.39 10.24 5.44
N GLY A 138 -1.68 10.34 5.83
CA GLY A 138 -2.75 10.73 4.91
C GLY A 138 -2.60 12.16 4.39
N TRP A 139 -2.17 13.09 5.25
CA TRP A 139 -1.89 14.46 4.83
C TRP A 139 -0.74 14.56 3.83
N ALA A 140 0.35 13.82 4.04
CA ALA A 140 1.46 13.78 3.09
C ALA A 140 1.00 13.24 1.73
N LYS A 141 0.25 12.12 1.73
CA LYS A 141 -0.31 11.55 0.49
C LYS A 141 -1.23 12.50 -0.24
N LEU A 142 -2.11 13.22 0.46
CA LEU A 142 -3.00 14.23 -0.12
C LEU A 142 -2.21 15.39 -0.74
N MET A 143 -1.23 15.92 -0.02
CA MET A 143 -0.39 17.01 -0.54
C MET A 143 0.37 16.60 -1.80
N ALA A 144 0.84 15.36 -1.87
CA ALA A 144 1.51 14.84 -3.06
C ALA A 144 0.56 14.76 -4.28
N GLU A 145 -0.71 14.31 -4.09
CA GLU A 145 -1.71 14.34 -5.16
C GLU A 145 -1.94 15.77 -5.69
N LEU A 146 -2.12 16.74 -4.78
CA LEU A 146 -2.35 18.15 -5.13
C LEU A 146 -1.12 18.75 -5.84
N THR A 147 0.09 18.39 -5.40
CA THR A 147 1.35 18.81 -6.03
C THR A 147 1.46 18.27 -7.46
N LEU A 148 1.16 16.99 -7.70
CA LEU A 148 1.20 16.42 -9.05
C LEU A 148 0.18 17.08 -10.00
N GLN A 149 -1.02 17.40 -9.50
CA GLN A 149 -2.01 18.14 -10.29
C GLN A 149 -1.52 19.55 -10.64
N ALA A 150 -0.87 20.25 -9.70
CA ALA A 150 -0.28 21.56 -9.97
C ALA A 150 0.88 21.45 -10.98
N TYR A 151 1.74 20.46 -10.84
CA TYR A 151 2.88 20.23 -11.74
C TYR A 151 2.43 19.82 -13.15
N HIS A 152 1.36 19.07 -13.28
CA HIS A 152 0.76 18.82 -14.58
C HIS A 152 0.31 20.12 -15.25
N LYS A 153 -0.40 20.99 -14.51
CA LYS A 153 -0.92 22.27 -15.05
C LYS A 153 0.16 23.26 -15.44
N GLU A 154 1.27 23.30 -14.69
CA GLU A 154 2.32 24.32 -14.88
C GLU A 154 3.48 23.83 -15.72
N TYR A 155 3.83 22.55 -15.64
CA TYR A 155 5.01 21.97 -16.29
C TYR A 155 4.67 20.86 -17.29
N GLU A 156 3.38 20.59 -17.53
CA GLU A 156 2.90 19.54 -18.42
C GLU A 156 3.40 18.12 -18.03
N LEU A 157 3.84 17.93 -16.78
CA LEU A 157 4.26 16.63 -16.29
C LEU A 157 3.09 15.65 -16.35
N GLY A 158 3.23 14.55 -17.09
CA GLY A 158 2.26 13.47 -17.04
C GLY A 158 2.19 12.90 -15.61
N ALA A 159 0.99 12.75 -15.07
CA ALA A 159 0.82 12.25 -13.69
C ALA A 159 -0.42 11.37 -13.54
N ALA A 160 -0.34 10.39 -12.64
CA ALA A 160 -1.48 9.59 -12.17
C ALA A 160 -1.31 9.27 -10.69
N SER A 161 -2.37 9.39 -9.90
CA SER A 161 -2.35 9.06 -8.47
C SER A 161 -3.21 7.83 -8.19
N CYS A 162 -2.62 6.77 -7.66
CA CYS A 162 -3.30 5.52 -7.35
C CYS A 162 -3.59 5.44 -5.85
N ARG A 163 -4.84 5.62 -5.43
CA ARG A 163 -5.25 5.48 -4.03
C ARG A 163 -5.40 4.02 -3.68
N TYR A 164 -4.36 3.44 -3.06
CA TYR A 164 -4.39 2.05 -2.63
C TYR A 164 -5.24 1.88 -1.37
N PHE A 165 -6.11 0.87 -1.39
CA PHE A 165 -6.90 0.45 -0.25
C PHE A 165 -6.40 -0.91 0.23
N THR A 166 -5.77 -0.90 1.38
CA THR A 166 -5.23 -2.04 2.14
C THR A 166 -4.78 -3.23 1.29
N VAL A 167 -3.62 -3.09 0.67
CA VAL A 167 -3.03 -4.11 -0.20
C VAL A 167 -2.50 -5.27 0.64
N TYR A 168 -2.67 -6.50 0.15
CA TYR A 168 -2.07 -7.69 0.74
C TYR A 168 -1.70 -8.70 -0.36
N GLY A 169 -0.81 -9.63 -0.03
CA GLY A 169 -0.38 -10.68 -0.96
C GLY A 169 0.97 -11.28 -0.58
N PRO A 170 1.51 -12.18 -1.41
CA PRO A 170 2.86 -12.71 -1.24
C PRO A 170 3.92 -11.62 -1.12
N ARG A 171 4.96 -11.88 -0.32
CA ARG A 171 6.03 -10.92 0.02
C ARG A 171 5.58 -9.75 0.92
N GLY A 172 4.33 -9.77 1.43
CA GLY A 172 3.86 -8.83 2.43
C GLY A 172 4.55 -9.01 3.79
N VAL A 173 4.57 -7.94 4.60
CA VAL A 173 5.23 -7.90 5.91
C VAL A 173 4.22 -7.98 7.06
N GLU A 174 4.68 -8.50 8.20
CA GLU A 174 3.84 -8.89 9.34
C GLU A 174 3.21 -7.72 10.10
N ASN A 175 3.64 -6.49 9.88
CA ASN A 175 3.03 -5.30 10.47
C ASN A 175 1.70 -4.88 9.78
N HIS A 176 1.34 -5.51 8.66
CA HIS A 176 0.05 -5.32 8.01
C HIS A 176 -0.97 -6.37 8.43
N ALA A 177 -2.23 -5.95 8.64
CA ALA A 177 -3.27 -6.73 9.31
C ALA A 177 -3.47 -8.16 8.77
N VAL A 178 -3.52 -8.34 7.44
CA VAL A 178 -3.73 -9.67 6.84
C VAL A 178 -2.53 -10.58 7.11
N ILE A 179 -1.32 -10.09 6.88
CA ILE A 179 -0.10 -10.88 7.13
C ILE A 179 0.08 -11.15 8.63
N ALA A 180 -0.26 -10.18 9.50
CA ALA A 180 -0.27 -10.36 10.95
C ALA A 180 -1.22 -11.49 11.40
N MET A 181 -2.42 -11.56 10.82
CA MET A 181 -3.36 -12.65 11.09
C MET A 181 -2.83 -13.99 10.61
N ILE A 182 -2.24 -14.02 9.41
CA ILE A 182 -1.60 -15.23 8.86
C ILE A 182 -0.45 -15.69 9.77
N ALA A 183 0.42 -14.77 10.19
CA ALA A 183 1.54 -15.09 11.09
C ALA A 183 1.07 -15.68 12.43
N ARG A 184 0.04 -15.09 13.05
CA ARG A 184 -0.57 -15.62 14.29
C ARG A 184 -1.15 -17.03 14.09
N ALA A 185 -1.87 -17.25 13.01
CA ALA A 185 -2.41 -18.56 12.69
C ALA A 185 -1.29 -19.58 12.41
N PHE A 186 -0.23 -19.16 11.71
CA PHE A 186 0.93 -20.00 11.38
C PHE A 186 1.64 -20.53 12.61
N VAL A 187 1.90 -19.67 13.61
CA VAL A 187 2.55 -20.06 14.87
C VAL A 187 1.58 -20.70 15.89
N GLY A 188 0.28 -20.74 15.58
CA GLY A 188 -0.74 -21.30 16.47
C GLY A 188 -0.99 -20.47 17.70
N GLN A 189 -1.01 -19.15 17.59
CA GLN A 189 -1.31 -18.27 18.71
C GLN A 189 -2.71 -18.58 19.30
N ASN A 190 -2.76 -18.85 20.60
CA ASN A 190 -4.00 -19.03 21.36
C ASN A 190 -3.82 -18.40 22.76
N PRO A 191 -4.62 -17.41 23.16
CA PRO A 191 -5.71 -16.83 22.38
C PRO A 191 -5.24 -16.04 21.15
N PHE A 192 -6.04 -16.06 20.08
CA PHE A 192 -5.77 -15.30 18.86
C PHE A 192 -6.10 -13.82 19.07
N GLU A 193 -5.10 -12.97 18.99
CA GLU A 193 -5.24 -11.56 19.31
C GLU A 193 -5.77 -10.75 18.12
N ILE A 194 -6.79 -9.94 18.39
CA ILE A 194 -7.40 -8.99 17.46
C ILE A 194 -7.30 -7.59 18.06
N TRP A 195 -6.74 -6.65 17.29
CA TRP A 195 -6.70 -5.25 17.68
C TRP A 195 -8.08 -4.61 17.54
N GLY A 196 -8.52 -3.88 18.57
CA GLY A 196 -9.87 -3.33 18.65
C GLY A 196 -10.89 -4.38 19.07
N ASP A 197 -12.09 -4.29 18.53
CA ASP A 197 -13.21 -5.19 18.76
C ASP A 197 -13.52 -6.14 17.59
N GLY A 198 -12.74 -6.03 16.52
CA GLY A 198 -12.88 -6.85 15.33
C GLY A 198 -14.04 -6.44 14.40
N GLN A 199 -14.80 -5.41 14.72
CA GLN A 199 -15.95 -4.96 13.91
C GLN A 199 -15.55 -4.01 12.77
N GLN A 200 -14.30 -3.51 12.76
CA GLN A 200 -13.81 -2.64 11.72
C GLN A 200 -13.96 -3.29 10.35
N ILE A 201 -14.43 -2.52 9.38
CA ILE A 201 -14.67 -2.96 8.01
C ILE A 201 -13.53 -2.46 7.11
N ARG A 202 -13.01 -3.37 6.29
CA ARG A 202 -11.96 -3.10 5.30
C ARG A 202 -12.32 -3.76 3.97
N ASN A 203 -11.74 -3.22 2.91
CA ASN A 203 -11.62 -3.88 1.64
C ASN A 203 -10.15 -4.24 1.42
N TRP A 204 -9.79 -5.48 1.61
CA TRP A 204 -8.44 -5.95 1.31
C TRP A 204 -8.33 -6.32 -0.17
N THR A 205 -7.38 -5.70 -0.86
CA THR A 205 -7.21 -5.87 -2.30
C THR A 205 -5.93 -6.66 -2.58
N TYR A 206 -6.05 -7.68 -3.39
CA TYR A 206 -4.93 -8.55 -3.71
C TYR A 206 -3.88 -7.82 -4.55
N VAL A 207 -2.59 -8.09 -4.29
CA VAL A 207 -1.47 -7.33 -4.86
C VAL A 207 -1.44 -7.33 -6.39
N ASP A 208 -1.81 -8.44 -7.04
CA ASP A 208 -1.79 -8.51 -8.51
C ASP A 208 -2.81 -7.56 -9.15
N ASP A 209 -3.99 -7.42 -8.54
CA ASP A 209 -5.01 -6.46 -8.99
C ASP A 209 -4.53 -5.01 -8.84
N ILE A 210 -3.81 -4.70 -7.75
CA ILE A 210 -3.20 -3.37 -7.55
C ILE A 210 -2.14 -3.10 -8.61
N VAL A 211 -1.27 -4.08 -8.89
CA VAL A 211 -0.23 -3.95 -9.93
C VAL A 211 -0.85 -3.70 -11.30
N ASP A 212 -1.88 -4.47 -11.68
CA ASP A 212 -2.60 -4.29 -12.94
C ASP A 212 -3.22 -2.88 -13.03
N GLY A 213 -3.91 -2.43 -11.97
CA GLY A 213 -4.52 -1.10 -11.92
C GLY A 213 -3.50 0.03 -11.99
N THR A 214 -2.35 -0.13 -11.32
CA THR A 214 -1.26 0.86 -11.34
C THR A 214 -0.65 1.01 -12.73
N ILE A 215 -0.45 -0.09 -13.45
CA ILE A 215 0.07 -0.05 -14.81
C ILE A 215 -0.96 0.57 -15.76
N LEU A 216 -2.24 0.22 -15.63
CA LEU A 216 -3.29 0.84 -16.41
C LEU A 216 -3.41 2.36 -16.15
N ALA A 217 -3.21 2.81 -14.92
CA ALA A 217 -3.16 4.23 -14.59
C ALA A 217 -1.95 4.92 -15.24
N ALA A 218 -0.79 4.24 -15.28
CA ALA A 218 0.37 4.72 -16.01
C ALA A 218 0.08 4.92 -17.52
N GLU A 219 -0.68 4.03 -18.11
CA GLU A 219 -1.00 4.07 -19.55
C GLU A 219 -2.09 5.10 -19.90
N LYS A 220 -3.10 5.29 -19.03
CA LYS A 220 -4.36 5.97 -19.40
C LYS A 220 -4.60 7.32 -18.73
N ILE A 221 -3.98 7.64 -17.60
CA ILE A 221 -4.16 8.90 -16.90
C ILE A 221 -2.94 9.78 -17.13
N GLN A 222 -3.13 11.05 -17.47
CA GLN A 222 -2.04 12.00 -17.76
C GLN A 222 -2.11 13.28 -16.92
N ASP A 223 -3.26 13.59 -16.34
CA ASP A 223 -3.61 14.89 -15.77
C ASP A 223 -3.53 14.97 -14.24
N GLY A 224 -2.92 13.99 -13.60
CA GLY A 224 -2.84 13.88 -12.15
C GLY A 224 -4.12 13.39 -11.47
N THR A 225 -5.13 12.98 -12.26
CA THR A 225 -6.36 12.40 -11.70
C THR A 225 -6.03 11.25 -10.75
N ALA A 226 -6.64 11.29 -9.57
CA ALA A 226 -6.56 10.21 -8.59
C ALA A 226 -7.65 9.17 -8.85
N VAL A 227 -7.30 7.88 -8.73
CA VAL A 227 -8.25 6.76 -8.84
C VAL A 227 -8.11 5.79 -7.69
N ASN A 228 -9.22 5.28 -7.20
CA ASN A 228 -9.25 4.24 -6.19
C ASN A 228 -8.88 2.89 -6.80
N LEU A 229 -7.82 2.28 -6.29
CA LEU A 229 -7.51 0.88 -6.57
C LEU A 229 -7.86 0.06 -5.32
N GLY A 230 -9.07 -0.46 -5.31
CA GLY A 230 -9.62 -1.21 -4.19
C GLY A 230 -10.82 -2.05 -4.59
N THR A 231 -10.98 -3.21 -3.97
CA THR A 231 -12.21 -4.00 -4.09
C THR A 231 -13.37 -3.32 -3.35
N MET A 232 -14.59 -3.60 -3.76
CA MET A 232 -15.80 -3.17 -3.04
C MET A 232 -16.27 -4.21 -2.00
N GLU A 233 -15.50 -5.27 -1.75
CA GLU A 233 -15.82 -6.22 -0.68
C GLU A 233 -15.74 -5.54 0.68
N ARG A 234 -16.71 -5.84 1.53
CA ARG A 234 -16.81 -5.34 2.91
C ARG A 234 -16.53 -6.47 3.87
N VAL A 235 -15.29 -6.55 4.38
CA VAL A 235 -14.86 -7.64 5.24
C VAL A 235 -14.57 -7.10 6.64
N ARG A 236 -15.23 -7.66 7.67
CA ARG A 236 -14.90 -7.34 9.06
C ARG A 236 -13.59 -8.03 9.46
N VAL A 237 -12.81 -7.37 10.29
CA VAL A 237 -11.55 -7.93 10.81
C VAL A 237 -11.76 -9.28 11.49
N ILE A 238 -12.84 -9.43 12.27
CA ILE A 238 -13.17 -10.71 12.93
C ILE A 238 -13.46 -11.83 11.91
N ASP A 239 -14.11 -11.52 10.79
CA ASP A 239 -14.44 -12.53 9.77
C ASP A 239 -13.17 -12.94 9.00
N ALA A 240 -12.27 -11.99 8.73
CA ALA A 240 -10.96 -12.29 8.17
C ALA A 240 -10.13 -13.20 9.10
N ALA A 241 -10.13 -12.93 10.42
CA ALA A 241 -9.44 -13.75 11.40
C ALA A 241 -10.02 -15.18 11.46
N LYS A 242 -11.35 -15.33 11.46
CA LYS A 242 -12.01 -16.63 11.41
C LYS A 242 -11.64 -17.42 10.17
N LEU A 243 -11.66 -16.75 9.01
CA LEU A 243 -11.30 -17.37 7.74
C LEU A 243 -9.82 -17.78 7.71
N THR A 244 -8.94 -16.98 8.29
CA THR A 244 -7.51 -17.31 8.43
C THR A 244 -7.31 -18.57 9.28
N LEU A 245 -8.01 -18.68 10.41
CA LEU A 245 -7.96 -19.88 11.26
C LEU A 245 -8.55 -21.10 10.55
N GLU A 246 -9.67 -20.94 9.83
CA GLU A 246 -10.28 -22.01 9.00
C GLU A 246 -9.25 -22.58 8.01
N PHE A 247 -8.59 -21.71 7.25
CA PHE A 247 -7.59 -22.12 6.25
C PHE A 247 -6.34 -22.72 6.85
N ALA A 248 -5.94 -22.29 8.06
CA ALA A 248 -4.85 -22.89 8.80
C ALA A 248 -5.21 -24.25 9.46
N GLY A 249 -6.48 -24.68 9.39
CA GLY A 249 -6.96 -25.87 10.09
C GLY A 249 -6.88 -25.76 11.61
N ARG A 250 -6.98 -24.54 12.16
CA ARG A 250 -6.79 -24.25 13.59
C ARG A 250 -8.07 -23.70 14.24
N LYS A 251 -8.15 -23.92 15.53
CA LYS A 251 -9.15 -23.30 16.41
C LYS A 251 -8.43 -22.53 17.50
N ALA A 252 -8.93 -21.35 17.83
CA ALA A 252 -8.40 -20.53 18.92
C ALA A 252 -9.52 -19.70 19.54
N ASP A 253 -9.38 -19.35 20.81
CA ASP A 253 -10.18 -18.33 21.46
C ASP A 253 -9.73 -16.96 21.00
N PHE A 254 -10.64 -15.99 20.91
CA PHE A 254 -10.30 -14.62 20.52
C PHE A 254 -10.04 -13.76 21.75
N LYS A 255 -8.94 -12.98 21.70
CA LYS A 255 -8.62 -11.93 22.65
C LYS A 255 -8.65 -10.57 21.95
N PHE A 256 -9.57 -9.70 22.37
CA PHE A 256 -9.73 -8.37 21.80
C PHE A 256 -8.88 -7.35 22.56
N LEU A 257 -7.93 -6.73 21.87
CA LEU A 257 -7.04 -5.71 22.39
C LEU A 257 -7.60 -4.32 22.05
N ARG A 258 -8.62 -3.88 22.80
CA ARG A 258 -9.39 -2.67 22.51
C ARG A 258 -8.59 -1.38 22.58
N GLN A 259 -7.47 -1.37 23.30
CA GLN A 259 -6.55 -0.24 23.44
C GLN A 259 -5.60 -0.07 22.25
N MET A 260 -5.47 -1.09 21.42
CA MET A 260 -4.56 -1.02 20.27
C MET A 260 -5.17 -0.21 19.13
N PRO A 261 -4.32 0.53 18.35
CA PRO A 261 -4.80 1.37 17.28
C PRO A 261 -5.42 0.55 16.14
N THR A 262 -6.61 0.95 15.71
CA THR A 262 -7.38 0.24 14.67
C THR A 262 -7.55 1.04 13.39
N GLY A 263 -7.34 2.36 13.46
CA GLY A 263 -7.68 3.28 12.39
C GLY A 263 -9.20 3.43 12.21
N PRO A 264 -9.65 3.92 11.06
CA PRO A 264 -11.06 4.16 10.78
C PRO A 264 -11.93 2.93 11.00
N ALA A 265 -13.17 3.14 11.43
CA ALA A 265 -14.10 2.03 11.66
C ALA A 265 -14.56 1.37 10.33
N ASN A 266 -14.67 2.17 9.27
CA ASN A 266 -15.26 1.72 7.99
C ASN A 266 -14.51 2.37 6.81
N ARG A 267 -13.67 1.59 6.12
CA ARG A 267 -12.90 2.07 4.96
C ARG A 267 -13.03 1.08 3.80
N VAL A 268 -13.85 1.46 2.81
CA VAL A 268 -14.10 0.66 1.59
C VAL A 268 -14.10 1.60 0.39
N ALA A 269 -13.43 1.22 -0.68
CA ALA A 269 -13.37 1.98 -1.93
C ALA A 269 -14.67 1.84 -2.72
N ASP A 270 -15.05 2.93 -3.41
CA ASP A 270 -15.81 2.84 -4.66
C ASP A 270 -14.81 2.79 -5.81
N ASN A 271 -14.85 1.80 -6.66
CA ASN A 271 -13.92 1.63 -7.79
C ASN A 271 -14.56 1.99 -9.15
N SER A 272 -15.71 2.63 -9.15
CA SER A 272 -16.44 2.97 -10.37
C SER A 272 -15.65 3.89 -11.30
N LEU A 273 -14.83 4.81 -10.76
CA LEU A 273 -14.00 5.69 -11.56
C LEU A 273 -12.85 4.93 -12.22
N ALA A 274 -12.19 4.02 -11.50
CA ALA A 274 -11.16 3.16 -12.07
C ALA A 274 -11.72 2.27 -13.18
N LYS A 275 -12.91 1.71 -13.00
CA LYS A 275 -13.61 0.97 -14.06
C LYS A 275 -13.87 1.85 -15.28
N LYS A 276 -14.36 3.08 -15.08
CA LYS A 276 -14.68 4.01 -16.17
C LYS A 276 -13.45 4.45 -16.93
N LEU A 277 -12.37 4.86 -16.26
CA LEU A 277 -11.18 5.45 -16.88
C LEU A 277 -10.19 4.39 -17.37
N LEU A 278 -10.03 3.33 -16.59
CA LEU A 278 -9.00 2.32 -16.84
C LEU A 278 -9.57 1.03 -17.46
N GLY A 279 -10.86 0.77 -17.34
CA GLY A 279 -11.45 -0.55 -17.59
C GLY A 279 -11.02 -1.56 -16.53
N TRP A 280 -10.58 -1.10 -15.34
CA TRP A 280 -10.06 -1.93 -14.28
C TRP A 280 -11.13 -2.36 -13.28
N GLU A 281 -11.13 -3.64 -12.95
CA GLU A 281 -11.86 -4.21 -11.83
C GLU A 281 -10.99 -5.25 -11.14
N PRO A 282 -11.07 -5.40 -9.80
CA PRO A 282 -10.36 -6.45 -9.09
C PRO A 282 -10.90 -7.82 -9.50
N LYS A 283 -10.00 -8.78 -9.69
CA LYS A 283 -10.32 -10.15 -10.14
C LYS A 283 -10.25 -11.16 -8.99
N VAL A 284 -9.44 -10.86 -7.97
CA VAL A 284 -9.15 -11.76 -6.85
C VAL A 284 -9.88 -11.29 -5.61
N MET A 285 -10.95 -11.99 -5.24
CA MET A 285 -11.71 -11.71 -4.03
C MET A 285 -10.96 -12.14 -2.78
N PHE A 286 -11.32 -11.59 -1.62
CA PHE A 286 -10.55 -11.73 -0.37
C PHE A 286 -10.31 -13.19 0.02
N ARG A 287 -11.33 -14.06 -0.08
CA ARG A 287 -11.21 -15.48 0.27
C ARG A 287 -10.13 -16.19 -0.54
N GLU A 288 -10.08 -15.95 -1.84
CA GLU A 288 -9.11 -16.55 -2.75
C GLU A 288 -7.70 -15.97 -2.54
N GLY A 289 -7.59 -14.63 -2.46
CA GLY A 289 -6.31 -13.97 -2.23
C GLY A 289 -5.69 -14.32 -0.88
N LEU A 290 -6.54 -14.48 0.18
CA LEU A 290 -6.08 -14.93 1.49
C LEU A 290 -5.46 -16.33 1.40
N ARG A 291 -6.11 -17.28 0.70
CA ARG A 291 -5.58 -18.63 0.50
C ARG A 291 -4.22 -18.60 -0.19
N ARG A 292 -4.12 -17.91 -1.33
CA ARG A 292 -2.86 -17.76 -2.08
C ARG A 292 -1.74 -17.16 -1.22
N THR A 293 -2.08 -16.16 -0.41
CA THR A 293 -1.12 -15.51 0.48
C THR A 293 -0.66 -16.44 1.60
N MET A 294 -1.59 -17.23 2.18
CA MET A 294 -1.26 -18.22 3.21
C MET A 294 -0.40 -19.35 2.66
N ASP A 295 -0.72 -19.87 1.48
CA ASP A 295 0.06 -20.93 0.82
C ASP A 295 1.51 -20.46 0.62
N TRP A 296 1.70 -19.22 0.12
CA TRP A 296 3.03 -18.63 0.02
C TRP A 296 3.71 -18.49 1.39
N TYR A 297 3.01 -17.92 2.38
CA TYR A 297 3.59 -17.65 3.70
C TYR A 297 4.04 -18.92 4.40
N PHE A 298 3.24 -19.99 4.30
CA PHE A 298 3.53 -21.28 4.94
C PHE A 298 4.66 -22.03 4.24
N ALA A 299 4.86 -21.80 2.94
CA ALA A 299 5.98 -22.36 2.18
C ALA A 299 7.30 -21.59 2.39
N ASP A 300 7.23 -20.28 2.63
CA ASP A 300 8.39 -19.37 2.70
C ASP A 300 8.95 -19.20 4.11
N ARG A 301 8.12 -19.33 5.14
CA ARG A 301 8.47 -19.01 6.53
C ARG A 301 8.69 -20.25 7.40
N LYS A 302 9.47 -20.07 8.47
CA LYS A 302 9.67 -21.08 9.51
C LYS A 302 8.95 -20.68 10.78
N PRO A 303 8.09 -21.56 11.38
CA PRO A 303 7.27 -21.20 12.54
C PRO A 303 8.07 -20.68 13.74
N GLU A 304 9.24 -21.27 13.99
CA GLU A 304 10.10 -20.92 15.12
C GLU A 304 10.60 -19.46 15.00
N GLN A 305 11.05 -19.06 13.80
CA GLN A 305 11.54 -17.70 13.53
C GLN A 305 10.42 -16.67 13.63
N VAL A 306 9.23 -17.01 13.14
CA VAL A 306 8.07 -16.11 13.22
C VAL A 306 7.63 -15.98 14.68
N LYS A 307 7.57 -17.08 15.44
CA LYS A 307 7.18 -17.07 16.84
C LYS A 307 8.11 -16.22 17.72
N GLU A 308 9.42 -16.30 17.49
CA GLU A 308 10.43 -15.53 18.22
C GLU A 308 10.30 -14.02 18.00
N ARG A 309 9.87 -13.61 16.81
CA ARG A 309 9.84 -12.20 16.39
C ARG A 309 8.45 -11.59 16.31
N LEU A 310 7.39 -12.37 16.56
CA LEU A 310 6.01 -11.95 16.27
C LEU A 310 5.66 -10.60 16.89
N GLU A 311 5.93 -10.41 18.18
CA GLU A 311 5.62 -9.17 18.92
C GLU A 311 6.32 -7.94 18.28
N THR A 312 7.59 -8.09 17.93
CA THR A 312 8.40 -7.02 17.30
C THR A 312 7.90 -6.71 15.89
N MET A 313 7.59 -7.75 15.11
CA MET A 313 7.15 -7.60 13.71
C MET A 313 5.83 -6.83 13.56
N LEU A 314 4.95 -6.92 14.57
CA LEU A 314 3.61 -6.30 14.51
C LEU A 314 3.63 -4.78 14.67
N THR A 315 4.67 -4.21 15.25
CA THR A 315 4.80 -2.78 15.54
C THR A 315 5.97 -2.10 14.85
N ALA A 316 6.84 -2.88 14.20
CA ALA A 316 7.97 -2.37 13.43
C ALA A 316 7.53 -1.62 12.17
N ARG A 317 8.47 -0.84 11.64
CA ARG A 317 8.36 -0.21 10.33
C ARG A 317 8.40 -1.25 9.22
#